data_c628bb3775135fc3fc175fd71ab10f93
#
_entry.id   c628bb3775135fc3fc175fd71ab10f93
#
_cell.length_a   1.000
_cell.length_b   1.000
_cell.length_c   1.000
_cell.angle_alpha   90.00
_cell.angle_beta   90.00
_cell.angle_gamma   90.00
#
_symmetry.space_group_name_H-M   'P 1'
#
loop_
_entity.id
_entity.type
_entity.pdbx_description
1 polymer ?
#
loop_
_entity_poly.entity_id
_entity_poly.type
_entity_poly.pdbx_seq_one_letter_code
_entity_poly.pdbx_strand_id
1 'polypeptide(L)'
;MNSVPRTGRARLRFGRYDHAAFLVFATYAASSLAIPVVLVEMADDLRFPLLEGGMATGGSFQVVRSLAMCASMVFAGFAAARWGNRRSLGVAVATMGAGLLLCAFAPSYLLVLPALLLAGLGEGVVEGLGTPFVQDMHRDDPGRYVNFTHGFWSLGTFAFALLAGAALVWQVGWRAILAAVGALALLPVLLLFLPSRTPYPERAQADPPSRTWRRLVELLRTRRFWLFFAAMFFAGGGEYCLTFWSTTFVRLNFRTSAFAGALGTAAFSAGMFLGRTGFGSYVPQRHLKRLVVTVGLFGAAVSALVVPFALHADALPPGAVKPALFLLLFLCGVGSAPFWPSIQSLCVDRLPRLDSTLAFIVLSCAGVPGCGFFTWLMGLAGDRFGLARSFALVPLSYLTMVALVLAAAPARPSFDQR
;
A
#
# COMPACT_ATOMS: atom_id res chain seq x y z
N MET A 1 -4.61 37.18 31.60
CA MET A 1 -5.08 36.67 30.29
C MET A 1 -3.94 36.87 29.30
N ASN A 2 -3.04 35.91 29.21
CA ASN A 2 -1.95 35.93 28.22
C ASN A 2 -2.42 35.22 26.96
N SER A 3 -2.66 36.01 25.91
CA SER A 3 -2.96 35.53 24.57
C SER A 3 -1.72 34.76 24.04
N VAL A 4 -1.83 33.43 23.95
CA VAL A 4 -0.88 32.62 23.24
C VAL A 4 -0.90 33.09 21.77
N PRO A 5 0.24 33.49 21.18
CA PRO A 5 0.27 33.91 19.79
C PRO A 5 -0.15 32.73 18.92
N ARG A 6 -1.17 32.90 18.06
CA ARG A 6 -1.46 32.01 16.94
C ARG A 6 -0.25 32.07 15.99
N THR A 7 0.72 31.23 16.21
CA THR A 7 1.82 31.06 15.27
C THR A 7 1.23 30.56 13.97
N GLY A 8 1.19 31.44 12.96
CA GLY A 8 0.83 31.07 11.60
C GLY A 8 1.69 29.85 11.20
N ARG A 9 1.04 28.77 10.75
CA ARG A 9 1.74 27.54 10.32
C ARG A 9 2.82 27.92 9.32
N ALA A 10 4.08 27.75 9.68
CA ALA A 10 5.21 28.03 8.80
C ALA A 10 5.03 27.27 7.48
N ARG A 11 5.38 27.90 6.35
CA ARG A 11 5.35 27.22 5.03
C ARG A 11 6.35 26.08 5.04
N LEU A 12 5.94 24.92 4.49
CA LEU A 12 6.84 23.79 4.27
C LEU A 12 7.98 24.24 3.34
N ARG A 13 9.21 23.85 3.68
CA ARG A 13 10.39 24.11 2.86
C ARG A 13 10.99 22.76 2.48
N PHE A 14 11.22 22.57 1.19
CA PHE A 14 11.72 21.31 0.64
C PHE A 14 13.12 21.49 0.07
N GLY A 15 13.98 20.55 0.41
CA GLY A 15 15.31 20.43 -0.15
C GLY A 15 15.42 19.27 -1.14
N ARG A 16 16.63 19.00 -1.60
CA ARG A 16 16.89 17.92 -2.56
C ARG A 16 16.43 16.54 -2.08
N TYR A 17 16.68 16.22 -0.83
CA TYR A 17 16.32 14.91 -0.28
C TYR A 17 14.82 14.75 -0.06
N ASP A 18 14.08 15.86 0.11
CA ASP A 18 12.60 15.82 0.08
C ASP A 18 12.11 15.45 -1.32
N HIS A 19 12.65 16.08 -2.36
CA HIS A 19 12.32 15.72 -3.74
C HIS A 19 12.71 14.27 -4.07
N ALA A 20 13.86 13.79 -3.53
CA ALA A 20 14.20 12.37 -3.64
C ALA A 20 13.14 11.48 -2.98
N ALA A 21 12.68 11.81 -1.77
CA ALA A 21 11.63 11.07 -1.07
C ALA A 21 10.31 11.08 -1.85
N PHE A 22 9.89 12.22 -2.41
CA PHE A 22 8.69 12.31 -3.25
C PHE A 22 8.76 11.37 -4.45
N LEU A 23 9.90 11.36 -5.14
CA LEU A 23 10.12 10.45 -6.27
C LEU A 23 10.23 8.99 -5.85
N VAL A 24 10.84 8.69 -4.69
CA VAL A 24 10.86 7.33 -4.13
C VAL A 24 9.43 6.83 -3.92
N PHE A 25 8.57 7.59 -3.25
CA PHE A 25 7.20 7.18 -2.99
C PHE A 25 6.35 7.10 -4.27
N ALA A 26 6.53 8.03 -5.21
CA ALA A 26 5.84 7.99 -6.50
C ALA A 26 6.28 6.78 -7.35
N THR A 27 7.59 6.48 -7.39
CA THR A 27 8.12 5.32 -8.13
C THR A 27 7.70 4.01 -7.46
N TYR A 28 7.71 3.95 -6.14
CA TYR A 28 7.21 2.79 -5.38
C TYR A 28 5.72 2.56 -5.65
N ALA A 29 4.92 3.62 -5.71
CA ALA A 29 3.50 3.54 -6.08
C ALA A 29 3.31 2.99 -7.51
N ALA A 30 4.09 3.49 -8.47
CA ALA A 30 4.07 3.00 -9.85
C ALA A 30 4.48 1.51 -9.92
N SER A 31 5.53 1.12 -9.19
CA SER A 31 5.95 -0.27 -9.06
C SER A 31 4.83 -1.15 -8.50
N SER A 32 4.12 -0.68 -7.46
CA SER A 32 3.02 -1.40 -6.83
C SER A 32 1.87 -1.71 -7.77
N LEU A 33 1.57 -0.82 -8.70
CA LEU A 33 0.50 -0.98 -9.68
C LEU A 33 0.96 -1.51 -11.04
N ALA A 34 2.27 -1.66 -11.27
CA ALA A 34 2.79 -2.05 -12.57
C ALA A 34 2.18 -3.37 -13.07
N ILE A 35 2.22 -4.43 -12.26
CA ILE A 35 1.60 -5.71 -12.61
C ILE A 35 0.07 -5.64 -12.66
N PRO A 36 -0.65 -5.12 -11.66
CA PRO A 36 -2.12 -5.02 -11.68
C PRO A 36 -2.70 -4.39 -12.95
N VAL A 37 -2.08 -3.32 -13.44
CA VAL A 37 -2.61 -2.58 -14.61
C VAL A 37 -2.37 -3.32 -15.92
N VAL A 38 -1.23 -4.01 -16.06
CA VAL A 38 -0.86 -4.71 -17.30
C VAL A 38 -1.18 -6.21 -17.26
N LEU A 39 -1.85 -6.69 -16.21
CA LEU A 39 -2.01 -8.12 -15.92
C LEU A 39 -2.69 -8.89 -17.06
N VAL A 40 -3.65 -8.28 -17.75
CA VAL A 40 -4.39 -8.94 -18.84
C VAL A 40 -3.44 -9.21 -20.03
N GLU A 41 -2.71 -8.17 -20.50
CA GLU A 41 -1.74 -8.29 -21.59
C GLU A 41 -0.59 -9.24 -21.23
N MET A 42 -0.17 -9.18 -19.97
CA MET A 42 0.89 -10.03 -19.46
C MET A 42 0.47 -11.51 -19.40
N ALA A 43 -0.77 -11.78 -19.00
CA ALA A 43 -1.33 -13.11 -18.91
C ALA A 43 -1.45 -13.77 -20.30
N ASP A 44 -1.93 -13.02 -21.27
CA ASP A 44 -2.08 -13.48 -22.65
C ASP A 44 -0.71 -13.79 -23.27
N ASP A 45 0.27 -12.91 -23.10
CA ASP A 45 1.63 -13.07 -23.67
C ASP A 45 2.42 -14.19 -22.99
N LEU A 46 2.29 -14.35 -21.67
CA LEU A 46 2.99 -15.39 -20.89
C LEU A 46 2.20 -16.71 -20.79
N ARG A 47 1.08 -16.85 -21.52
CA ARG A 47 0.26 -18.07 -21.67
C ARG A 47 -0.34 -18.61 -20.37
N PHE A 48 -0.91 -17.70 -19.57
CA PHE A 48 -1.80 -18.05 -18.46
C PHE A 48 -3.10 -17.23 -18.52
N PRO A 49 -3.95 -17.45 -19.54
CA PRO A 49 -5.11 -16.62 -19.81
C PRO A 49 -6.04 -16.57 -18.58
N LEU A 50 -6.40 -15.37 -18.14
CA LEU A 50 -7.12 -15.16 -16.87
C LEU A 50 -8.51 -15.80 -16.85
N LEU A 51 -9.19 -15.85 -17.99
CA LEU A 51 -10.53 -16.44 -18.09
C LEU A 51 -10.53 -17.97 -18.17
N GLU A 52 -9.36 -18.59 -18.34
CA GLU A 52 -9.17 -20.03 -18.49
C GLU A 52 -8.43 -20.65 -17.27
N GLY A 53 -8.60 -20.07 -16.08
CA GLY A 53 -7.97 -20.58 -14.86
C GLY A 53 -6.61 -19.94 -14.51
N GLY A 54 -6.27 -18.81 -15.11
CA GLY A 54 -5.01 -18.10 -14.88
C GLY A 54 -5.03 -17.04 -13.78
N MET A 55 -6.17 -16.82 -13.11
CA MET A 55 -6.27 -15.75 -12.10
C MET A 55 -5.43 -16.06 -10.85
N ALA A 56 -5.44 -17.31 -10.37
CA ALA A 56 -4.57 -17.71 -9.26
C ALA A 56 -3.09 -17.54 -9.60
N THR A 57 -2.70 -17.85 -10.85
CA THR A 57 -1.35 -17.64 -11.38
C THR A 57 -0.99 -16.16 -11.37
N GLY A 58 -1.88 -15.28 -11.86
CA GLY A 58 -1.70 -13.82 -11.80
C GLY A 58 -1.58 -13.29 -10.36
N GLY A 59 -2.43 -13.79 -9.46
CA GLY A 59 -2.40 -13.43 -8.03
C GLY A 59 -1.12 -13.86 -7.31
N SER A 60 -0.48 -14.95 -7.75
CA SER A 60 0.77 -15.45 -7.16
C SER A 60 1.94 -14.48 -7.32
N PHE A 61 1.94 -13.61 -8.32
CA PHE A 61 2.93 -12.53 -8.46
C PHE A 61 2.98 -11.67 -7.19
N GLN A 62 1.81 -11.35 -6.63
CA GLN A 62 1.75 -10.55 -5.41
C GLN A 62 2.20 -11.34 -4.18
N VAL A 63 2.02 -12.66 -4.14
CA VAL A 63 2.55 -13.51 -3.05
C VAL A 63 4.07 -13.43 -3.00
N VAL A 64 4.74 -13.72 -4.12
CA VAL A 64 6.22 -13.70 -4.20
C VAL A 64 6.76 -12.33 -3.81
N ARG A 65 6.16 -11.28 -4.34
CA ARG A 65 6.53 -9.90 -4.06
C ARG A 65 6.35 -9.56 -2.57
N SER A 66 5.19 -9.88 -1.99
CA SER A 66 4.89 -9.60 -0.59
C SER A 66 5.79 -10.35 0.39
N LEU A 67 6.13 -11.60 0.10
CA LEU A 67 7.09 -12.36 0.91
C LEU A 67 8.50 -11.75 0.87
N ALA A 68 8.96 -11.33 -0.32
CA ALA A 68 10.22 -10.63 -0.47
C ALA A 68 10.25 -9.29 0.27
N MET A 69 9.16 -8.51 0.17
CA MET A 69 8.99 -7.25 0.91
C MET A 69 9.06 -7.48 2.42
N CYS A 70 8.31 -8.47 2.94
CA CYS A 70 8.31 -8.78 4.36
C CYS A 70 9.72 -9.17 4.85
N ALA A 71 10.41 -10.03 4.11
CA ALA A 71 11.78 -10.44 4.44
C ALA A 71 12.74 -9.23 4.47
N SER A 72 12.75 -8.41 3.43
CA SER A 72 13.67 -7.26 3.36
C SER A 72 13.34 -6.16 4.36
N MET A 73 12.08 -5.95 4.70
CA MET A 73 11.65 -4.98 5.71
C MET A 73 12.23 -5.30 7.10
N VAL A 74 12.29 -6.57 7.48
CA VAL A 74 12.94 -7.01 8.72
C VAL A 74 14.43 -6.63 8.75
N PHE A 75 15.09 -6.71 7.60
CA PHE A 75 16.51 -6.38 7.47
C PHE A 75 16.80 -4.89 7.20
N ALA A 76 15.79 -4.09 6.88
CA ALA A 76 15.94 -2.68 6.55
C ALA A 76 16.64 -1.88 7.67
N GLY A 77 16.28 -2.15 8.93
CA GLY A 77 16.91 -1.53 10.09
C GLY A 77 18.41 -1.84 10.22
N PHE A 78 18.82 -3.07 9.91
CA PHE A 78 20.24 -3.45 9.91
C PHE A 78 21.02 -2.77 8.77
N ALA A 79 20.42 -2.69 7.58
CA ALA A 79 21.02 -1.98 6.45
C ALA A 79 21.19 -0.50 6.78
N ALA A 80 20.19 0.15 7.37
CA ALA A 80 20.25 1.53 7.80
C ALA A 80 21.32 1.77 8.88
N ALA A 81 21.45 0.86 9.85
CA ALA A 81 22.48 0.94 10.89
C ALA A 81 23.90 0.81 10.31
N ARG A 82 24.08 0.01 9.26
CA ARG A 82 25.40 -0.28 8.66
C ARG A 82 25.83 0.74 7.62
N TRP A 83 24.89 1.23 6.80
CA TRP A 83 25.18 2.07 5.61
C TRP A 83 24.53 3.45 5.68
N GLY A 84 23.70 3.73 6.68
CA GLY A 84 22.88 4.93 6.81
C GLY A 84 21.57 4.84 6.00
N ASN A 85 20.56 5.63 6.41
CA ASN A 85 19.23 5.63 5.79
C ASN A 85 19.29 6.00 4.30
N ARG A 86 20.08 7.01 3.94
CA ARG A 86 20.19 7.52 2.58
C ARG A 86 20.71 6.47 1.58
N ARG A 87 21.83 5.81 1.93
CA ARG A 87 22.44 4.81 1.05
C ARG A 87 21.57 3.57 0.94
N SER A 88 21.02 3.10 2.07
CA SER A 88 20.14 1.93 2.10
C SER A 88 18.89 2.15 1.26
N LEU A 89 18.26 3.32 1.35
CA LEU A 89 17.11 3.69 0.54
C LEU A 89 17.47 3.77 -0.96
N GLY A 90 18.62 4.36 -1.29
CA GLY A 90 19.10 4.44 -2.68
C GLY A 90 19.35 3.08 -3.32
N VAL A 91 20.00 2.17 -2.58
CA VAL A 91 20.20 0.77 -3.04
C VAL A 91 18.87 0.06 -3.19
N ALA A 92 17.96 0.24 -2.25
CA ALA A 92 16.62 -0.36 -2.29
C ALA A 92 15.83 0.05 -3.55
N VAL A 93 15.80 1.34 -3.86
CA VAL A 93 15.13 1.86 -5.06
C VAL A 93 15.81 1.35 -6.34
N ALA A 94 17.13 1.27 -6.37
CA ALA A 94 17.86 0.68 -7.50
C ALA A 94 17.53 -0.81 -7.68
N THR A 95 17.44 -1.56 -6.57
CA THR A 95 17.07 -2.99 -6.57
C THR A 95 15.62 -3.18 -7.07
N MET A 96 14.68 -2.33 -6.60
CA MET A 96 13.29 -2.32 -7.09
C MET A 96 13.23 -2.06 -8.60
N GLY A 97 13.92 -1.02 -9.08
CA GLY A 97 13.96 -0.68 -10.50
C GLY A 97 14.59 -1.78 -11.34
N ALA A 98 15.69 -2.39 -10.88
CA ALA A 98 16.33 -3.52 -11.55
C ALA A 98 15.40 -4.74 -11.66
N GLY A 99 14.65 -5.05 -10.59
CA GLY A 99 13.66 -6.11 -10.59
C GLY A 99 12.57 -5.88 -11.65
N LEU A 100 12.04 -4.66 -11.77
CA LEU A 100 11.06 -4.33 -12.80
C LEU A 100 11.63 -4.39 -14.22
N LEU A 101 12.87 -3.94 -14.42
CA LEU A 101 13.56 -4.09 -15.72
C LEU A 101 13.71 -5.56 -16.08
N LEU A 102 14.11 -6.41 -15.13
CA LEU A 102 14.20 -7.86 -15.37
C LEU A 102 12.82 -8.47 -15.68
N CYS A 103 11.75 -8.03 -15.02
CA CYS A 103 10.38 -8.42 -15.37
C CYS A 103 10.04 -8.08 -16.83
N ALA A 104 10.44 -6.89 -17.29
CA ALA A 104 10.18 -6.45 -18.67
C ALA A 104 10.84 -7.35 -19.72
N PHE A 105 11.97 -7.97 -19.40
CA PHE A 105 12.70 -8.87 -20.29
C PHE A 105 12.39 -10.36 -20.06
N ALA A 106 11.56 -10.70 -19.07
CA ALA A 106 11.24 -12.09 -18.75
C ALA A 106 10.41 -12.75 -19.88
N PRO A 107 10.89 -13.84 -20.49
CA PRO A 107 10.19 -14.52 -21.58
C PRO A 107 9.11 -15.50 -21.09
N SER A 108 9.03 -15.78 -19.80
CA SER A 108 8.08 -16.74 -19.23
C SER A 108 7.64 -16.34 -17.83
N TYR A 109 6.49 -16.85 -17.41
CA TYR A 109 5.97 -16.70 -16.05
C TYR A 109 7.01 -17.05 -14.97
N LEU A 110 7.72 -18.19 -15.13
CA LEU A 110 8.70 -18.63 -14.14
C LEU A 110 9.86 -17.66 -13.96
N LEU A 111 10.25 -16.92 -15.00
CA LEU A 111 11.33 -15.93 -14.93
C LEU A 111 10.86 -14.56 -14.41
N VAL A 112 9.55 -14.28 -14.46
CA VAL A 112 8.97 -13.12 -13.79
C VAL A 112 9.07 -13.25 -12.26
N LEU A 113 8.92 -14.47 -11.70
CA LEU A 113 8.92 -14.67 -10.24
C LEU A 113 10.22 -14.21 -9.56
N PRO A 114 11.44 -14.61 -9.96
CA PRO A 114 12.67 -14.11 -9.35
C PRO A 114 12.90 -12.61 -9.62
N ALA A 115 12.42 -12.07 -10.74
CA ALA A 115 12.48 -10.64 -11.01
C ALA A 115 11.57 -9.85 -10.07
N LEU A 116 10.35 -10.33 -9.80
CA LEU A 116 9.44 -9.75 -8.81
C LEU A 116 9.94 -9.93 -7.37
N LEU A 117 10.61 -11.05 -7.07
CA LEU A 117 11.28 -11.23 -5.79
C LEU A 117 12.31 -10.11 -5.59
N LEU A 118 13.14 -9.84 -6.59
CA LEU A 118 14.13 -8.76 -6.53
C LEU A 118 13.45 -7.38 -6.37
N ALA A 119 12.39 -7.10 -7.13
CA ALA A 119 11.62 -5.86 -6.98
C ALA A 119 11.06 -5.74 -5.55
N GLY A 120 10.43 -6.79 -5.03
CA GLY A 120 9.88 -6.85 -3.68
C GLY A 120 10.92 -6.65 -2.58
N LEU A 121 12.15 -7.18 -2.74
CA LEU A 121 13.24 -6.91 -1.80
C LEU A 121 13.55 -5.41 -1.71
N GLY A 122 13.59 -4.71 -2.84
CA GLY A 122 13.77 -3.25 -2.87
C GLY A 122 12.60 -2.52 -2.21
N GLU A 123 11.37 -2.89 -2.55
CA GLU A 123 10.14 -2.28 -2.02
C GLU A 123 9.99 -2.42 -0.51
N GLY A 124 10.32 -3.57 0.06
CA GLY A 124 10.24 -3.77 1.50
C GLY A 124 11.21 -2.86 2.28
N VAL A 125 12.40 -2.62 1.74
CA VAL A 125 13.32 -1.64 2.34
C VAL A 125 12.79 -0.21 2.17
N VAL A 126 12.19 0.13 1.03
CA VAL A 126 11.54 1.43 0.82
C VAL A 126 10.40 1.63 1.82
N GLU A 127 9.55 0.63 2.04
CA GLU A 127 8.46 0.65 3.03
C GLU A 127 9.00 0.86 4.45
N GLY A 128 10.08 0.15 4.81
CA GLY A 128 10.67 0.22 6.15
C GLY A 128 11.46 1.51 6.42
N LEU A 129 12.11 2.10 5.42
CA LEU A 129 13.01 3.24 5.60
C LEU A 129 12.48 4.57 5.06
N GLY A 130 11.45 4.58 4.22
CA GLY A 130 10.95 5.81 3.61
C GLY A 130 10.47 6.83 4.64
N THR A 131 9.69 6.39 5.63
CA THR A 131 9.22 7.25 6.72
C THR A 131 10.37 7.73 7.63
N PRO A 132 11.25 6.87 8.17
CA PRO A 132 12.43 7.29 8.92
C PRO A 132 13.33 8.27 8.16
N PHE A 133 13.50 8.07 6.85
CA PHE A 133 14.29 8.95 6.00
C PHE A 133 13.78 10.40 6.04
N VAL A 134 12.46 10.60 5.95
CA VAL A 134 11.84 11.94 6.02
C VAL A 134 11.90 12.52 7.45
N GLN A 135 11.69 11.67 8.47
CA GLN A 135 11.74 12.09 9.87
C GLN A 135 13.11 12.59 10.28
N ASP A 136 14.19 11.99 9.78
CA ASP A 136 15.55 12.42 10.08
C ASP A 136 15.84 13.84 9.56
N MET A 137 15.24 14.23 8.43
CA MET A 137 15.38 15.56 7.85
C MET A 137 14.58 16.65 8.60
N HIS A 138 13.45 16.28 9.17
CA HIS A 138 12.45 17.23 9.71
C HIS A 138 12.09 16.91 11.16
N ARG A 139 13.09 16.94 12.05
CA ARG A 139 12.95 16.54 13.47
C ARG A 139 11.98 17.42 14.25
N ASP A 140 11.80 18.69 13.85
CA ASP A 140 10.95 19.66 14.54
C ASP A 140 9.46 19.48 14.21
N ASP A 141 9.12 18.98 13.00
CA ASP A 141 7.73 18.76 12.55
C ASP A 141 7.62 17.52 11.66
N PRO A 142 8.06 16.34 12.14
CA PRO A 142 8.20 15.16 11.30
C PRO A 142 6.86 14.69 10.72
N GLY A 143 5.78 14.75 11.51
CA GLY A 143 4.47 14.25 11.10
C GLY A 143 3.91 14.95 9.87
N ARG A 144 4.11 16.26 9.78
CA ARG A 144 3.61 17.06 8.66
C ARG A 144 4.34 16.76 7.35
N TYR A 145 5.67 16.62 7.42
CA TYR A 145 6.49 16.28 6.24
C TYR A 145 6.26 14.84 5.79
N VAL A 146 6.15 13.89 6.72
CA VAL A 146 5.82 12.49 6.43
C VAL A 146 4.48 12.39 5.73
N ASN A 147 3.42 13.03 6.26
CA ASN A 147 2.08 13.01 5.64
C ASN A 147 2.10 13.61 4.24
N PHE A 148 2.82 14.71 4.03
CA PHE A 148 2.97 15.32 2.72
C PHE A 148 3.67 14.37 1.73
N THR A 149 4.77 13.73 2.16
CA THR A 149 5.53 12.79 1.34
C THR A 149 4.72 11.54 0.99
N HIS A 150 3.98 10.98 1.94
CA HIS A 150 3.07 9.84 1.67
C HIS A 150 1.94 10.20 0.69
N GLY A 151 1.58 11.48 0.57
CA GLY A 151 0.68 11.96 -0.47
C GLY A 151 1.16 11.64 -1.88
N PHE A 152 2.49 11.60 -2.10
CA PHE A 152 3.07 11.23 -3.39
C PHE A 152 2.88 9.76 -3.74
N TRP A 153 2.72 8.87 -2.75
CA TRP A 153 2.31 7.49 -3.02
C TRP A 153 0.90 7.44 -3.62
N SER A 154 -0.07 8.12 -3.02
CA SER A 154 -1.46 8.14 -3.54
C SER A 154 -1.56 8.87 -4.88
N LEU A 155 -0.81 9.96 -5.06
CA LEU A 155 -0.72 10.66 -6.35
C LEU A 155 -0.06 9.77 -7.40
N GLY A 156 0.99 9.04 -7.01
CA GLY A 156 1.72 8.12 -7.88
C GLY A 156 0.84 6.96 -8.36
N THR A 157 0.05 6.33 -7.46
CA THR A 157 -0.90 5.27 -7.86
C THR A 157 -1.95 5.78 -8.82
N PHE A 158 -2.54 6.93 -8.54
CA PHE A 158 -3.54 7.56 -9.40
C PHE A 158 -2.97 7.90 -10.79
N ALA A 159 -1.85 8.62 -10.82
CA ALA A 159 -1.23 9.06 -12.08
C ALA A 159 -0.72 7.87 -12.90
N PHE A 160 -0.08 6.89 -12.26
CA PHE A 160 0.42 5.71 -12.95
C PHE A 160 -0.71 4.89 -13.57
N ALA A 161 -1.81 4.66 -12.85
CA ALA A 161 -2.95 3.92 -13.39
C ALA A 161 -3.45 4.57 -14.70
N LEU A 162 -3.64 5.89 -14.70
CA LEU A 162 -4.11 6.62 -15.89
C LEU A 162 -3.09 6.59 -17.04
N LEU A 163 -1.81 6.84 -16.75
CA LEU A 163 -0.75 6.86 -17.77
C LEU A 163 -0.53 5.49 -18.39
N ALA A 164 -0.46 4.43 -17.57
CA ALA A 164 -0.29 3.07 -18.05
C ALA A 164 -1.52 2.58 -18.83
N GLY A 165 -2.74 2.90 -18.35
CA GLY A 165 -3.97 2.59 -19.06
C GLY A 165 -4.06 3.29 -20.43
N ALA A 166 -3.63 4.55 -20.52
CA ALA A 166 -3.55 5.28 -21.80
C ALA A 166 -2.48 4.68 -22.72
N ALA A 167 -1.31 4.33 -22.18
CA ALA A 167 -0.24 3.69 -22.94
C ALA A 167 -0.68 2.37 -23.56
N LEU A 168 -1.43 1.54 -22.83
CA LEU A 168 -2.00 0.30 -23.35
C LEU A 168 -2.99 0.53 -24.50
N VAL A 169 -3.81 1.58 -24.44
CA VAL A 169 -4.70 1.97 -25.58
C VAL A 169 -3.91 2.38 -26.80
N TRP A 170 -2.76 3.03 -26.62
CA TRP A 170 -1.83 3.40 -27.70
C TRP A 170 -0.93 2.22 -28.14
N GLN A 171 -1.29 0.98 -27.75
CA GLN A 171 -0.56 -0.24 -28.12
C GLN A 171 0.88 -0.28 -27.60
N VAL A 172 1.18 0.47 -26.54
CA VAL A 172 2.45 0.33 -25.81
C VAL A 172 2.41 -1.01 -25.07
N GLY A 173 3.32 -1.90 -25.40
CA GLY A 173 3.37 -3.23 -24.80
C GLY A 173 3.65 -3.17 -23.29
N TRP A 174 3.12 -4.14 -22.55
CA TRP A 174 3.29 -4.24 -21.10
C TRP A 174 4.77 -4.24 -20.66
N ARG A 175 5.65 -4.84 -21.47
CA ARG A 175 7.10 -4.84 -21.22
C ARG A 175 7.69 -3.44 -21.22
N ALA A 176 7.29 -2.58 -22.17
CA ALA A 176 7.76 -1.21 -22.23
C ALA A 176 7.26 -0.37 -21.04
N ILE A 177 6.04 -0.64 -20.56
CA ILE A 177 5.50 0.00 -19.35
C ILE A 177 6.31 -0.39 -18.11
N LEU A 178 6.61 -1.68 -17.92
CA LEU A 178 7.46 -2.13 -16.80
C LEU A 178 8.88 -1.56 -16.89
N ALA A 179 9.47 -1.56 -18.09
CA ALA A 179 10.79 -0.98 -18.33
C ALA A 179 10.82 0.53 -18.01
N ALA A 180 9.77 1.26 -18.39
CA ALA A 180 9.65 2.68 -18.08
C ALA A 180 9.59 2.94 -16.57
N VAL A 181 8.84 2.13 -15.80
CA VAL A 181 8.80 2.24 -14.33
C VAL A 181 10.16 1.88 -13.73
N GLY A 182 10.80 0.82 -14.21
CA GLY A 182 12.15 0.44 -13.76
C GLY A 182 13.19 1.54 -14.04
N ALA A 183 13.12 2.17 -15.21
CA ALA A 183 13.99 3.31 -15.57
C ALA A 183 13.67 4.58 -14.74
N LEU A 184 12.39 4.82 -14.42
CA LEU A 184 11.98 5.94 -13.56
C LEU A 184 12.66 5.89 -12.18
N ALA A 185 12.94 4.69 -11.67
CA ALA A 185 13.67 4.50 -10.42
C ALA A 185 15.08 5.12 -10.42
N LEU A 186 15.69 5.36 -11.59
CA LEU A 186 16.98 6.02 -11.69
C LEU A 186 16.94 7.47 -11.19
N LEU A 187 15.81 8.17 -11.33
CA LEU A 187 15.69 9.58 -10.90
C LEU A 187 15.91 9.73 -9.39
N PRO A 188 15.17 9.05 -8.50
CA PRO A 188 15.43 9.13 -7.07
C PRO A 188 16.81 8.56 -6.69
N VAL A 189 17.30 7.52 -7.37
CA VAL A 189 18.64 6.98 -7.14
C VAL A 189 19.71 8.04 -7.40
N LEU A 190 19.63 8.75 -8.52
CA LEU A 190 20.55 9.85 -8.83
C LEU A 190 20.48 10.96 -7.77
N LEU A 191 19.29 11.35 -7.34
CA LEU A 191 19.14 12.37 -6.29
C LEU A 191 19.72 11.93 -4.94
N LEU A 192 19.66 10.64 -4.62
CA LEU A 192 20.18 10.08 -3.38
C LEU A 192 21.72 9.93 -3.41
N PHE A 193 22.32 9.59 -4.54
CA PHE A 193 23.75 9.26 -4.61
C PHE A 193 24.63 10.41 -5.15
N LEU A 194 24.14 11.29 -6.01
CA LEU A 194 24.93 12.40 -6.53
C LEU A 194 25.38 13.34 -5.39
N PRO A 195 26.55 13.97 -5.49
CA PRO A 195 27.03 14.93 -4.49
C PRO A 195 26.03 16.05 -4.24
N SER A 196 25.87 16.46 -2.98
CA SER A 196 25.00 17.56 -2.55
C SER A 196 25.78 18.54 -1.67
N ARG A 197 25.48 19.83 -1.82
CA ARG A 197 26.05 20.88 -0.95
C ARG A 197 25.54 20.79 0.49
N THR A 198 24.29 20.30 0.68
CA THR A 198 23.71 20.01 1.99
C THR A 198 23.79 18.51 2.25
N PRO A 199 24.56 18.05 3.25
CA PRO A 199 24.61 16.63 3.59
C PRO A 199 23.26 16.17 4.16
N TYR A 200 22.94 14.87 3.94
CA TYR A 200 21.81 14.26 4.61
C TYR A 200 22.13 14.11 6.11
N PRO A 201 21.20 14.50 7.02
CA PRO A 201 21.42 14.38 8.45
C PRO A 201 21.30 12.92 8.91
N GLU A 202 22.34 12.13 8.74
CA GLU A 202 22.36 10.73 9.20
C GLU A 202 22.09 10.67 10.71
N ARG A 203 21.29 9.69 11.13
CA ARG A 203 20.98 9.46 12.54
C ARG A 203 22.25 8.99 13.26
N ALA A 204 22.64 9.66 14.32
CA ALA A 204 23.71 9.19 15.18
C ALA A 204 23.23 7.92 15.92
N GLN A 205 23.89 6.82 15.66
CA GLN A 205 23.81 5.51 16.31
C GLN A 205 22.41 4.88 16.45
N ALA A 206 22.21 3.75 15.77
CA ALA A 206 21.12 2.82 16.06
C ALA A 206 21.28 2.21 17.47
N ASP A 207 20.15 1.87 18.11
CA ASP A 207 20.17 1.10 19.37
C ASP A 207 20.99 -0.21 19.18
N PRO A 208 21.72 -0.66 20.22
CA PRO A 208 22.45 -1.92 20.14
C PRO A 208 21.51 -3.08 19.76
N PRO A 209 21.95 -4.05 18.93
CA PRO A 209 21.12 -5.18 18.50
C PRO A 209 20.47 -5.96 19.65
N SER A 210 21.16 -6.09 20.78
CA SER A 210 20.65 -6.76 21.97
C SER A 210 19.44 -6.07 22.60
N ARG A 211 19.40 -4.74 22.56
CA ARG A 211 18.26 -3.95 23.07
C ARG A 211 17.08 -4.06 22.14
N THR A 212 17.31 -3.98 20.84
CA THR A 212 16.26 -4.16 19.82
C THR A 212 15.65 -5.55 19.87
N TRP A 213 16.48 -6.60 20.04
CA TRP A 213 16.00 -7.97 20.19
C TRP A 213 15.11 -8.16 21.43
N ARG A 214 15.53 -7.62 22.58
CA ARG A 214 14.73 -7.71 23.80
C ARG A 214 13.36 -7.05 23.63
N ARG A 215 13.28 -5.87 23.02
CA ARG A 215 12.03 -5.16 22.73
C ARG A 215 11.15 -5.94 21.75
N LEU A 216 11.75 -6.56 20.73
CA LEU A 216 11.02 -7.41 19.79
C LEU A 216 10.40 -8.62 20.52
N VAL A 217 11.14 -9.29 21.39
CA VAL A 217 10.62 -10.42 22.18
C VAL A 217 9.47 -9.98 23.09
N GLU A 218 9.58 -8.81 23.74
CA GLU A 218 8.51 -8.24 24.57
C GLU A 218 7.23 -8.00 23.75
N LEU A 219 7.38 -7.41 22.56
CA LEU A 219 6.29 -7.19 21.61
C LEU A 219 5.62 -8.50 21.21
N LEU A 220 6.39 -9.51 20.80
CA LEU A 220 5.87 -10.81 20.37
C LEU A 220 5.22 -11.62 21.49
N ARG A 221 5.62 -11.41 22.76
CA ARG A 221 4.98 -12.02 23.95
C ARG A 221 3.65 -11.37 24.34
N THR A 222 3.32 -10.20 23.78
CA THR A 222 2.12 -9.46 24.13
C THR A 222 0.92 -9.99 23.36
N ARG A 223 0.01 -10.76 24.02
CA ARG A 223 -1.16 -11.39 23.37
C ARG A 223 -2.03 -10.41 22.58
N ARG A 224 -2.28 -9.22 23.11
CA ARG A 224 -3.07 -8.17 22.43
C ARG A 224 -2.42 -7.68 21.16
N PHE A 225 -1.10 -7.70 21.04
CA PHE A 225 -0.39 -7.33 19.83
C PHE A 225 -0.81 -8.21 18.65
N TRP A 226 -0.98 -9.51 18.87
CA TRP A 226 -1.36 -10.45 17.82
C TRP A 226 -2.77 -10.23 17.26
N LEU A 227 -3.68 -9.62 18.04
CA LEU A 227 -4.99 -9.20 17.50
C LEU A 227 -4.83 -8.02 16.52
N PHE A 228 -3.97 -7.06 16.84
CA PHE A 228 -3.64 -5.98 15.90
C PHE A 228 -2.88 -6.48 14.69
N PHE A 229 -1.97 -7.45 14.89
CA PHE A 229 -1.24 -8.12 13.81
C PHE A 229 -2.20 -8.81 12.83
N ALA A 230 -3.13 -9.61 13.34
CA ALA A 230 -4.16 -10.23 12.52
C ALA A 230 -5.08 -9.17 11.85
N ALA A 231 -5.47 -8.11 12.56
CA ALA A 231 -6.26 -7.03 11.99
C ALA A 231 -5.54 -6.36 10.79
N MET A 232 -4.22 -6.14 10.88
CA MET A 232 -3.42 -5.60 9.78
C MET A 232 -3.36 -6.56 8.58
N PHE A 233 -3.26 -7.88 8.84
CA PHE A 233 -3.27 -8.90 7.78
C PHE A 233 -4.57 -8.85 6.96
N PHE A 234 -5.73 -8.78 7.64
CA PHE A 234 -7.02 -8.67 6.97
C PHE A 234 -7.24 -7.30 6.33
N ALA A 235 -6.81 -6.21 6.98
CA ALA A 235 -6.91 -4.86 6.42
C ALA A 235 -6.12 -4.72 5.11
N GLY A 236 -4.85 -5.14 5.11
CA GLY A 236 -4.00 -5.15 3.93
C GLY A 236 -4.56 -6.06 2.84
N GLY A 237 -5.07 -7.23 3.22
CA GLY A 237 -5.69 -8.18 2.29
C GLY A 237 -6.88 -7.60 1.55
N GLY A 238 -7.85 -7.04 2.26
CA GLY A 238 -9.05 -6.45 1.64
C GLY A 238 -8.74 -5.23 0.77
N GLU A 239 -7.85 -4.34 1.24
CA GLU A 239 -7.39 -3.17 0.47
C GLU A 239 -6.71 -3.60 -0.83
N TYR A 240 -5.82 -4.60 -0.74
CA TYR A 240 -5.03 -4.98 -1.90
C TYR A 240 -5.80 -5.84 -2.91
N CYS A 241 -6.83 -6.57 -2.49
CA CYS A 241 -7.79 -7.19 -3.42
C CYS A 241 -8.38 -6.15 -4.39
N LEU A 242 -8.81 -5.01 -3.86
CA LEU A 242 -9.33 -3.90 -4.67
C LEU A 242 -8.23 -3.26 -5.51
N THR A 243 -7.07 -3.00 -4.91
CA THR A 243 -5.93 -2.39 -5.60
C THR A 243 -5.47 -3.23 -6.80
N PHE A 244 -5.36 -4.54 -6.61
CA PHE A 244 -4.81 -5.45 -7.62
C PHE A 244 -5.84 -5.80 -8.71
N TRP A 245 -7.08 -6.14 -8.30
CA TRP A 245 -8.04 -6.73 -9.22
C TRP A 245 -8.97 -5.72 -9.89
N SER A 246 -9.03 -4.44 -9.45
CA SER A 246 -10.00 -3.48 -10.02
C SER A 246 -9.84 -3.26 -11.52
N THR A 247 -8.61 -3.11 -12.04
CA THR A 247 -8.37 -2.95 -13.49
C THR A 247 -8.87 -4.17 -14.25
N THR A 248 -8.47 -5.37 -13.83
CA THR A 248 -8.86 -6.64 -14.46
C THR A 248 -10.39 -6.85 -14.38
N PHE A 249 -10.99 -6.56 -13.22
CA PHE A 249 -12.43 -6.67 -13.02
C PHE A 249 -13.22 -5.77 -13.97
N VAL A 250 -12.86 -4.49 -14.06
CA VAL A 250 -13.54 -3.55 -14.97
C VAL A 250 -13.39 -4.00 -16.43
N ARG A 251 -12.20 -4.48 -16.81
CA ARG A 251 -11.95 -4.95 -18.19
C ARG A 251 -12.73 -6.20 -18.55
N LEU A 252 -12.61 -7.23 -17.75
CA LEU A 252 -13.14 -8.56 -18.07
C LEU A 252 -14.64 -8.66 -17.84
N ASN A 253 -15.16 -8.16 -16.71
CA ASN A 253 -16.58 -8.25 -16.39
C ASN A 253 -17.46 -7.31 -17.22
N PHE A 254 -16.94 -6.12 -17.56
CA PHE A 254 -17.71 -5.12 -18.31
C PHE A 254 -17.22 -4.94 -19.75
N ARG A 255 -16.32 -5.79 -20.21
CA ARG A 255 -15.78 -5.80 -21.59
C ARG A 255 -15.32 -4.42 -22.04
N THR A 256 -14.53 -3.75 -21.21
CA THR A 256 -14.09 -2.36 -21.44
C THR A 256 -12.64 -2.29 -21.92
N SER A 257 -12.23 -1.10 -22.39
CA SER A 257 -10.84 -0.82 -22.79
C SER A 257 -9.88 -0.90 -21.59
N ALA A 258 -8.58 -1.02 -21.88
CA ALA A 258 -7.51 -0.96 -20.88
C ALA A 258 -7.55 0.36 -20.07
N PHE A 259 -7.84 1.49 -20.72
CA PHE A 259 -7.98 2.78 -20.04
C PHE A 259 -9.16 2.81 -19.06
N ALA A 260 -10.32 2.27 -19.44
CA ALA A 260 -11.47 2.20 -18.56
C ALA A 260 -11.20 1.26 -17.37
N GLY A 261 -10.48 0.16 -17.58
CA GLY A 261 -9.99 -0.69 -16.51
C GLY A 261 -9.09 0.06 -15.53
N ALA A 262 -8.08 0.74 -16.05
CA ALA A 262 -7.15 1.55 -15.27
C ALA A 262 -7.86 2.71 -14.53
N LEU A 263 -8.89 3.31 -15.14
CA LEU A 263 -9.73 4.33 -14.49
C LEU A 263 -10.47 3.76 -13.26
N GLY A 264 -10.83 2.47 -13.26
CA GLY A 264 -11.40 1.80 -12.08
C GLY A 264 -10.43 1.81 -10.91
N THR A 265 -9.17 1.42 -11.13
CA THR A 265 -8.12 1.50 -10.10
C THR A 265 -7.79 2.95 -9.72
N ALA A 266 -7.79 3.89 -10.67
CA ALA A 266 -7.62 5.31 -10.39
C ALA A 266 -8.75 5.87 -9.51
N ALA A 267 -10.00 5.49 -9.76
CA ALA A 267 -11.15 5.88 -8.93
C ALA A 267 -10.99 5.38 -7.49
N PHE A 268 -10.63 4.11 -7.31
CA PHE A 268 -10.30 3.55 -5.99
C PHE A 268 -9.16 4.33 -5.31
N SER A 269 -8.06 4.60 -6.02
CA SER A 269 -6.92 5.36 -5.49
C SER A 269 -7.29 6.79 -5.11
N ALA A 270 -8.14 7.45 -5.90
CA ALA A 270 -8.67 8.78 -5.58
C ALA A 270 -9.51 8.76 -4.29
N GLY A 271 -10.35 7.74 -4.12
CA GLY A 271 -11.11 7.52 -2.89
C GLY A 271 -10.20 7.33 -1.67
N MET A 272 -9.14 6.52 -1.82
CA MET A 272 -8.13 6.35 -0.78
C MET A 272 -7.42 7.66 -0.43
N PHE A 273 -7.02 8.43 -1.43
CA PHE A 273 -6.37 9.72 -1.21
C PHE A 273 -7.27 10.67 -0.40
N LEU A 274 -8.52 10.84 -0.82
CA LEU A 274 -9.47 11.71 -0.13
C LEU A 274 -9.81 11.19 1.27
N GLY A 275 -9.95 9.88 1.44
CA GLY A 275 -10.19 9.29 2.74
C GLY A 275 -9.03 9.48 3.72
N ARG A 276 -7.78 9.32 3.27
CA ARG A 276 -6.57 9.54 4.10
C ARG A 276 -6.38 11.01 4.44
N THR A 277 -6.51 11.92 3.48
CA THR A 277 -6.32 13.35 3.69
C THR A 277 -7.51 14.00 4.41
N GLY A 278 -8.74 13.57 4.13
CA GLY A 278 -9.95 14.09 4.75
C GLY A 278 -10.14 13.57 6.18
N PHE A 279 -10.40 12.28 6.35
CA PHE A 279 -10.71 11.74 7.69
C PHE A 279 -9.47 11.49 8.54
N GLY A 280 -8.41 10.92 7.94
CA GLY A 280 -7.20 10.52 8.67
C GLY A 280 -6.46 11.70 9.30
N SER A 281 -6.52 12.89 8.68
CA SER A 281 -5.80 14.08 9.15
C SER A 281 -6.54 14.86 10.24
N TYR A 282 -7.86 14.69 10.37
CA TYR A 282 -8.70 15.50 11.26
C TYR A 282 -9.21 14.74 12.49
N VAL A 283 -9.15 13.40 12.48
CA VAL A 283 -9.66 12.61 13.61
C VAL A 283 -8.63 12.56 14.74
N PRO A 284 -8.98 13.06 15.95
CA PRO A 284 -8.09 13.00 17.11
C PRO A 284 -7.77 11.54 17.50
N GLN A 285 -6.56 11.32 18.06
CA GLN A 285 -6.06 10.02 18.51
C GLN A 285 -7.07 9.24 19.38
N ARG A 286 -7.78 9.93 20.29
CA ARG A 286 -8.81 9.33 21.16
C ARG A 286 -9.97 8.67 20.41
N HIS A 287 -10.22 9.04 19.15
CA HIS A 287 -11.32 8.55 18.32
C HIS A 287 -10.88 7.53 17.24
N LEU A 288 -9.60 7.17 17.18
CA LEU A 288 -9.07 6.24 16.17
C LEU A 288 -9.82 4.90 16.14
N LYS A 289 -10.15 4.32 17.31
CA LYS A 289 -10.94 3.08 17.35
C LYS A 289 -12.29 3.27 16.65
N ARG A 290 -13.00 4.37 16.97
CA ARG A 290 -14.29 4.66 16.34
C ARG A 290 -14.14 4.85 14.83
N LEU A 291 -13.09 5.57 14.40
CA LEU A 291 -12.78 5.74 12.98
C LEU A 291 -12.61 4.42 12.27
N VAL A 292 -11.71 3.54 12.76
CA VAL A 292 -11.43 2.25 12.12
C VAL A 292 -12.68 1.38 12.04
N VAL A 293 -13.47 1.32 13.12
CA VAL A 293 -14.70 0.52 13.15
C VAL A 293 -15.76 1.08 12.21
N THR A 294 -16.03 2.40 12.25
CA THR A 294 -17.08 3.03 11.44
C THR A 294 -16.74 2.94 9.95
N VAL A 295 -15.49 3.28 9.60
CA VAL A 295 -15.06 3.24 8.19
C VAL A 295 -14.88 1.78 7.73
N GLY A 296 -14.51 0.86 8.63
CA GLY A 296 -14.45 -0.58 8.33
C GLY A 296 -15.82 -1.17 8.01
N LEU A 297 -16.84 -0.83 8.78
CA LEU A 297 -18.22 -1.24 8.50
C LEU A 297 -18.77 -0.60 7.21
N PHE A 298 -18.47 0.68 6.98
CA PHE A 298 -18.79 1.37 5.74
C PHE A 298 -18.10 0.70 4.54
N GLY A 299 -16.79 0.44 4.63
CA GLY A 299 -16.02 -0.23 3.57
C GLY A 299 -16.54 -1.64 3.28
N ALA A 300 -16.92 -2.40 4.32
CA ALA A 300 -17.54 -3.71 4.16
C ALA A 300 -18.91 -3.60 3.45
N ALA A 301 -19.75 -2.66 3.87
CA ALA A 301 -21.07 -2.46 3.24
C ALA A 301 -20.96 -2.05 1.77
N VAL A 302 -20.07 -1.09 1.46
CA VAL A 302 -19.90 -0.63 0.07
C VAL A 302 -19.26 -1.71 -0.79
N SER A 303 -18.22 -2.40 -0.31
CA SER A 303 -17.59 -3.48 -1.09
C SER A 303 -18.50 -4.69 -1.29
N ALA A 304 -19.44 -4.95 -0.37
CA ALA A 304 -20.47 -5.99 -0.55
C ALA A 304 -21.40 -5.70 -1.73
N LEU A 305 -21.55 -4.43 -2.12
CA LEU A 305 -22.35 -4.05 -3.29
C LEU A 305 -21.67 -4.37 -4.63
N VAL A 306 -20.36 -4.61 -4.66
CA VAL A 306 -19.63 -4.90 -5.90
C VAL A 306 -20.15 -6.17 -6.58
N VAL A 307 -20.42 -7.21 -5.81
CA VAL A 307 -20.93 -8.49 -6.33
C VAL A 307 -22.32 -8.34 -6.96
N PRO A 308 -23.36 -7.88 -6.25
CA PRO A 308 -24.69 -7.72 -6.85
C PRO A 308 -24.70 -6.70 -8.00
N PHE A 309 -23.91 -5.63 -7.90
CA PHE A 309 -23.75 -4.68 -8.99
C PHE A 309 -23.24 -5.35 -10.26
N ALA A 310 -22.18 -6.16 -10.16
CA ALA A 310 -21.60 -6.84 -11.32
C ALA A 310 -22.54 -7.91 -11.92
N LEU A 311 -23.35 -8.59 -11.09
CA LEU A 311 -24.28 -9.63 -11.54
C LEU A 311 -25.57 -9.07 -12.15
N HIS A 312 -25.95 -7.83 -11.84
CA HIS A 312 -27.20 -7.21 -12.30
C HIS A 312 -26.94 -5.92 -13.10
N ALA A 313 -25.73 -5.73 -13.60
CA ALA A 313 -25.37 -4.53 -14.37
C ALA A 313 -26.24 -4.33 -15.62
N ASP A 314 -26.70 -5.44 -16.22
CA ASP A 314 -27.56 -5.41 -17.42
C ASP A 314 -28.98 -4.84 -17.13
N ALA A 315 -29.40 -4.78 -15.86
CA ALA A 315 -30.64 -4.14 -15.45
C ALA A 315 -30.53 -2.60 -15.38
N LEU A 316 -29.33 -2.06 -15.46
CA LEU A 316 -29.10 -0.60 -15.45
C LEU A 316 -29.06 -0.04 -16.88
N PRO A 317 -29.47 1.23 -17.08
CA PRO A 317 -29.26 1.90 -18.35
C PRO A 317 -27.78 1.84 -18.76
N PRO A 318 -27.43 1.52 -20.01
CA PRO A 318 -26.04 1.36 -20.44
C PRO A 318 -25.14 2.54 -20.11
N GLY A 319 -25.66 3.77 -20.17
CA GLY A 319 -24.94 4.99 -19.82
C GLY A 319 -24.65 5.16 -18.32
N ALA A 320 -25.39 4.49 -17.43
CA ALA A 320 -25.25 4.60 -15.99
C ALA A 320 -24.26 3.58 -15.41
N VAL A 321 -24.00 2.46 -16.08
CA VAL A 321 -23.17 1.36 -15.55
C VAL A 321 -21.77 1.82 -15.20
N LYS A 322 -21.05 2.45 -16.12
CA LYS A 322 -19.67 2.90 -15.90
C LYS A 322 -19.54 3.97 -14.81
N PRO A 323 -20.33 5.06 -14.83
CA PRO A 323 -20.29 6.06 -13.75
C PRO A 323 -20.59 5.46 -12.37
N ALA A 324 -21.61 4.59 -12.27
CA ALA A 324 -21.96 3.94 -11.01
C ALA A 324 -20.85 2.99 -10.53
N LEU A 325 -20.21 2.24 -11.43
CA LEU A 325 -19.08 1.38 -11.11
C LEU A 325 -17.88 2.17 -10.57
N PHE A 326 -17.52 3.27 -11.24
CA PHE A 326 -16.40 4.09 -10.80
C PHE A 326 -16.70 4.80 -9.47
N LEU A 327 -17.94 5.25 -9.27
CA LEU A 327 -18.37 5.77 -7.97
C LEU A 327 -18.27 4.70 -6.87
N LEU A 328 -18.72 3.47 -7.17
CA LEU A 328 -18.64 2.36 -6.22
C LEU A 328 -17.19 2.02 -5.84
N LEU A 329 -16.28 1.95 -6.81
CA LEU A 329 -14.85 1.73 -6.56
C LEU A 329 -14.22 2.90 -5.79
N PHE A 330 -14.60 4.13 -6.12
CA PHE A 330 -14.18 5.31 -5.35
C PHE A 330 -14.61 5.23 -3.88
N LEU A 331 -15.87 4.87 -3.62
CA LEU A 331 -16.38 4.70 -2.26
C LEU A 331 -15.70 3.53 -1.53
N CYS A 332 -15.37 2.44 -2.23
CA CYS A 332 -14.52 1.36 -1.68
C CYS A 332 -13.15 1.91 -1.26
N GLY A 333 -12.56 2.82 -2.06
CA GLY A 333 -11.30 3.50 -1.71
C GLY A 333 -11.42 4.35 -0.45
N VAL A 334 -12.48 5.14 -0.32
CA VAL A 334 -12.79 5.91 0.90
C VAL A 334 -12.92 4.98 2.11
N GLY A 335 -13.60 3.84 1.94
CA GLY A 335 -13.83 2.83 2.98
C GLY A 335 -12.58 2.05 3.40
N SER A 336 -11.51 2.06 2.59
CA SER A 336 -10.23 1.39 2.89
C SER A 336 -9.18 2.33 3.47
N ALA A 337 -9.31 3.62 3.21
CA ALA A 337 -8.27 4.63 3.35
C ALA A 337 -7.57 4.72 4.72
N PRO A 338 -8.25 4.71 5.88
CA PRO A 338 -7.61 4.96 7.17
C PRO A 338 -7.01 3.71 7.83
N PHE A 339 -7.20 2.50 7.29
CA PHE A 339 -6.90 1.28 8.03
C PHE A 339 -5.43 1.18 8.42
N TRP A 340 -4.53 1.27 7.44
CA TRP A 340 -3.11 1.06 7.67
C TRP A 340 -2.54 1.99 8.78
N PRO A 341 -2.59 3.32 8.63
CA PRO A 341 -2.04 4.22 9.64
C PRO A 341 -2.82 4.19 10.95
N SER A 342 -4.14 4.00 10.90
CA SER A 342 -4.97 4.07 12.11
C SER A 342 -4.87 2.82 12.97
N ILE A 343 -4.73 1.62 12.40
CA ILE A 343 -4.53 0.38 13.17
C ILE A 343 -3.15 0.40 13.84
N GLN A 344 -2.10 0.85 13.13
CA GLN A 344 -0.76 1.01 13.68
C GLN A 344 -0.76 2.00 14.86
N SER A 345 -1.32 3.17 14.65
CA SER A 345 -1.42 4.20 15.69
C SER A 345 -2.28 3.76 16.88
N LEU A 346 -3.37 3.04 16.64
CA LEU A 346 -4.23 2.49 17.69
C LEU A 346 -3.51 1.41 18.50
N CYS A 347 -2.70 0.57 17.85
CA CYS A 347 -1.89 -0.43 18.54
C CYS A 347 -0.94 0.24 19.53
N VAL A 348 -0.21 1.26 19.14
CA VAL A 348 0.72 2.00 20.00
C VAL A 348 -0.02 2.71 21.13
N ASP A 349 -1.18 3.34 20.87
CA ASP A 349 -2.03 3.97 21.91
C ASP A 349 -2.49 2.97 22.98
N ARG A 350 -2.80 1.74 22.57
CA ARG A 350 -3.30 0.68 23.47
C ARG A 350 -2.21 -0.12 24.17
N LEU A 351 -1.00 -0.09 23.65
CA LEU A 351 0.16 -0.82 24.15
C LEU A 351 1.37 0.14 24.34
N PRO A 352 1.25 1.18 25.19
CA PRO A 352 2.23 2.27 25.28
C PRO A 352 3.60 1.84 25.86
N ARG A 353 3.70 0.62 26.41
CA ARG A 353 4.97 0.05 26.91
C ARG A 353 5.83 -0.52 25.77
N LEU A 354 5.23 -0.78 24.61
CA LEU A 354 5.93 -1.35 23.46
C LEU A 354 6.66 -0.28 22.65
N ASP A 355 7.75 -0.66 22.02
CA ASP A 355 8.47 0.20 21.11
C ASP A 355 7.62 0.47 19.85
N SER A 356 7.28 1.73 19.60
CA SER A 356 6.39 2.13 18.52
C SER A 356 6.96 1.85 17.13
N THR A 357 8.26 2.02 16.95
CA THR A 357 8.94 1.79 15.67
C THR A 357 8.91 0.30 15.32
N LEU A 358 9.26 -0.56 16.28
CA LEU A 358 9.18 -2.01 16.10
C LEU A 358 7.74 -2.47 15.88
N ALA A 359 6.77 -1.91 16.62
CA ALA A 359 5.37 -2.25 16.45
C ALA A 359 4.89 -1.92 15.02
N PHE A 360 5.26 -0.77 14.46
CA PHE A 360 4.91 -0.38 13.10
C PHE A 360 5.51 -1.33 12.05
N ILE A 361 6.82 -1.64 12.16
CA ILE A 361 7.51 -2.56 11.26
C ILE A 361 6.85 -3.95 11.30
N VAL A 362 6.64 -4.51 12.50
CA VAL A 362 6.08 -5.86 12.65
C VAL A 362 4.61 -5.91 12.22
N LEU A 363 3.82 -4.84 12.43
CA LEU A 363 2.47 -4.75 11.88
C LEU A 363 2.46 -4.68 10.35
N SER A 364 3.41 -3.96 9.74
CA SER A 364 3.56 -3.96 8.27
C SER A 364 3.95 -5.35 7.76
N CYS A 365 4.75 -6.13 8.53
CA CYS A 365 5.04 -7.54 8.24
C CYS A 365 3.80 -8.45 8.33
N ALA A 366 2.67 -8.00 8.86
CA ALA A 366 1.39 -8.68 8.73
C ALA A 366 0.61 -8.21 7.51
N GLY A 367 0.49 -6.89 7.34
CA GLY A 367 -0.30 -6.29 6.26
C GLY A 367 0.21 -6.68 4.87
N VAL A 368 1.52 -6.64 4.66
CA VAL A 368 2.13 -6.95 3.36
C VAL A 368 1.89 -8.41 2.93
N PRO A 369 2.15 -9.45 3.75
CA PRO A 369 1.75 -10.82 3.42
C PRO A 369 0.24 -10.98 3.26
N GLY A 370 -0.58 -10.23 4.02
CA GLY A 370 -2.02 -10.17 3.82
C GLY A 370 -2.40 -9.73 2.42
N CYS A 371 -1.75 -8.69 1.90
CA CYS A 371 -1.91 -8.26 0.50
C CYS A 371 -1.65 -9.42 -0.48
N GLY A 372 -0.54 -10.14 -0.31
CA GLY A 372 -0.19 -11.26 -1.18
C GLY A 372 -1.19 -12.41 -1.10
N PHE A 373 -1.46 -12.86 0.11
CA PHE A 373 -2.35 -13.99 0.36
C PHE A 373 -3.78 -13.77 -0.17
N PHE A 374 -4.39 -12.65 0.15
CA PHE A 374 -5.77 -12.37 -0.29
C PHE A 374 -5.87 -12.09 -1.79
N THR A 375 -4.85 -11.47 -2.39
CA THR A 375 -4.79 -11.30 -3.85
C THR A 375 -4.77 -12.65 -4.57
N TRP A 376 -3.95 -13.58 -4.10
CA TRP A 376 -3.90 -14.94 -4.63
C TRP A 376 -5.20 -15.71 -4.37
N LEU A 377 -5.72 -15.65 -3.14
CA LEU A 377 -6.97 -16.31 -2.76
C LEU A 377 -8.15 -15.81 -3.61
N MET A 378 -8.18 -14.49 -3.89
CA MET A 378 -9.18 -13.89 -4.76
C MET A 378 -9.02 -14.37 -6.21
N GLY A 379 -7.79 -14.55 -6.70
CA GLY A 379 -7.53 -15.18 -8.00
C GLY A 379 -8.05 -16.61 -8.05
N LEU A 380 -7.74 -17.42 -7.03
CA LEU A 380 -8.19 -18.81 -6.91
C LEU A 380 -9.74 -18.91 -6.84
N ALA A 381 -10.38 -18.00 -6.08
CA ALA A 381 -11.84 -17.91 -6.06
C ALA A 381 -12.39 -17.42 -7.41
N GLY A 382 -11.67 -16.53 -8.09
CA GLY A 382 -12.00 -16.05 -9.42
C GLY A 382 -12.00 -17.15 -10.49
N ASP A 383 -11.01 -18.05 -10.45
CA ASP A 383 -10.92 -19.20 -11.34
C ASP A 383 -12.10 -20.18 -11.14
N ARG A 384 -12.60 -20.30 -9.89
CA ARG A 384 -13.72 -21.24 -9.58
C ARG A 384 -15.11 -20.65 -9.75
N PHE A 385 -15.30 -19.39 -9.34
CA PHE A 385 -16.61 -18.77 -9.18
C PHE A 385 -16.81 -17.55 -10.08
N GLY A 386 -15.76 -17.15 -10.82
CA GLY A 386 -15.69 -15.90 -11.56
C GLY A 386 -15.23 -14.72 -10.72
N LEU A 387 -14.50 -13.81 -11.35
CA LEU A 387 -13.86 -12.66 -10.66
C LEU A 387 -14.86 -11.77 -9.92
N ALA A 388 -16.06 -11.54 -10.48
CA ALA A 388 -17.09 -10.74 -9.81
C ALA A 388 -17.46 -11.29 -8.42
N ARG A 389 -17.70 -12.60 -8.31
CA ARG A 389 -18.06 -13.23 -7.04
C ARG A 389 -16.92 -13.27 -6.04
N SER A 390 -15.66 -13.33 -6.51
CA SER A 390 -14.50 -13.35 -5.63
C SER A 390 -14.32 -12.05 -4.83
N PHE A 391 -14.91 -10.93 -5.26
CA PHE A 391 -14.97 -9.69 -4.49
C PHE A 391 -15.68 -9.82 -3.14
N ALA A 392 -16.45 -10.89 -2.89
CA ALA A 392 -17.02 -11.17 -1.57
C ALA A 392 -15.95 -11.36 -0.46
N LEU A 393 -14.70 -11.65 -0.83
CA LEU A 393 -13.59 -11.72 0.11
C LEU A 393 -13.27 -10.35 0.75
N VAL A 394 -13.56 -9.24 0.07
CA VAL A 394 -13.26 -7.89 0.58
C VAL A 394 -14.11 -7.54 1.81
N PRO A 395 -15.45 -7.57 1.74
CA PRO A 395 -16.27 -7.29 2.93
C PRO A 395 -16.02 -8.28 4.06
N LEU A 396 -15.75 -9.56 3.79
CA LEU A 396 -15.38 -10.55 4.80
C LEU A 396 -14.08 -10.16 5.51
N SER A 397 -13.06 -9.72 4.77
CA SER A 397 -11.80 -9.24 5.34
C SER A 397 -12.01 -8.03 6.23
N TYR A 398 -12.81 -7.05 5.81
CA TYR A 398 -13.08 -5.85 6.59
C TYR A 398 -13.90 -6.13 7.85
N LEU A 399 -14.91 -7.01 7.78
CA LEU A 399 -15.68 -7.42 8.95
C LEU A 399 -14.79 -8.16 9.97
N THR A 400 -13.92 -9.05 9.50
CA THR A 400 -12.94 -9.75 10.36
C THR A 400 -11.97 -8.77 11.00
N MET A 401 -11.44 -7.82 10.22
CA MET A 401 -10.58 -6.76 10.74
C MET A 401 -11.29 -5.94 11.82
N VAL A 402 -12.54 -5.53 11.61
CA VAL A 402 -13.34 -4.79 12.60
C VAL A 402 -13.53 -5.61 13.89
N ALA A 403 -13.87 -6.89 13.78
CA ALA A 403 -14.03 -7.78 14.92
C ALA A 403 -12.73 -7.89 15.75
N LEU A 404 -11.59 -8.06 15.07
CA LEU A 404 -10.27 -8.11 15.70
C LEU A 404 -9.89 -6.80 16.39
N VAL A 405 -10.17 -5.65 15.78
CA VAL A 405 -9.91 -4.33 16.39
C VAL A 405 -10.81 -4.11 17.60
N LEU A 406 -12.08 -4.54 17.57
CA LEU A 406 -12.97 -4.47 18.73
C LEU A 406 -12.45 -5.31 19.90
N ALA A 407 -11.95 -6.51 19.62
CA ALA A 407 -11.36 -7.41 20.61
C ALA A 407 -10.01 -6.86 21.16
N ALA A 408 -9.16 -6.30 20.28
CA ALA A 408 -7.86 -5.76 20.66
C ALA A 408 -7.96 -4.49 21.51
N ALA A 409 -8.97 -3.66 21.26
CA ALA A 409 -9.16 -2.37 21.90
C ALA A 409 -10.54 -2.30 22.60
N PRO A 410 -10.78 -3.03 23.70
CA PRO A 410 -12.03 -2.91 24.46
C PRO A 410 -12.25 -1.46 24.93
N ALA A 411 -13.50 -1.11 25.30
CA ALA A 411 -13.80 0.20 25.84
C ALA A 411 -12.89 0.46 27.07
N ARG A 412 -12.34 1.67 27.16
CA ARG A 412 -11.67 2.08 28.42
C ARG A 412 -12.76 2.10 29.49
N PRO A 413 -12.55 1.50 30.68
CA PRO A 413 -13.45 1.72 31.78
C PRO A 413 -13.58 3.24 31.98
N SER A 414 -14.80 3.74 32.09
CA SER A 414 -15.06 5.14 32.42
C SER A 414 -14.52 5.41 33.82
N PHE A 415 -13.24 5.82 33.90
CA PHE A 415 -12.70 6.49 35.08
C PHE A 415 -13.06 7.98 35.00
N ASP A 416 -14.35 8.27 34.99
CA ASP A 416 -14.87 9.59 35.23
C ASP A 416 -15.97 9.45 36.30
N GLN A 417 -15.56 9.67 37.50
CA GLN A 417 -16.29 10.19 38.64
C GLN A 417 -15.55 9.86 39.94
N ARG A 418 -14.43 10.57 40.22
CA ARG A 418 -14.12 10.97 41.58
C ARG A 418 -13.32 12.27 41.55
#